data_91f9a0c52003f89ca793fd02e9484804
#
_entry.id   91f9a0c52003f89ca793fd02e9484804
#
_cell.length_a   1.000
_cell.length_b   1.000
_cell.length_c   1.000
_cell.angle_alpha   90.00
_cell.angle_beta   90.00
_cell.angle_gamma   90.00
#
_symmetry.space_group_name_H-M   'P 1'
#
loop_
_entity.id
_entity.type
_entity.pdbx_description
1 polymer ?
#
loop_
_entity_poly.entity_id
_entity_poly.type
_entity_poly.pdbx_seq_one_letter_code
_entity_poly.pdbx_strand_id
1 'polypeptide(L)'
;MKKALLALLCLLLAAPMSNVPAADEDPNLLLIEARQGEMELRSFSAGPLFYMAKGEMPYDAEQAAKLANNLKVLLQLDIGAAWAAGTGNDKYPGKTEAKPEIWSTYPEVAEHGKEYANAVNELAAVAGNGLDALRSKIGGLGDACKGCHDDFREKE
;
A
#
# COMPACT_ATOMS: atom_id res chain seq x y z
N MET A 1 8.09 67.12 37.76
CA MET A 1 7.52 65.78 37.68
C MET A 1 7.46 65.43 36.18
N LYS A 2 8.44 64.67 35.71
CA LYS A 2 8.66 64.43 34.28
C LYS A 2 8.14 63.04 33.97
N LYS A 3 7.06 62.97 33.17
CA LYS A 3 6.58 61.68 32.63
C LYS A 3 7.35 61.35 31.35
N ALA A 4 8.26 60.39 31.44
CA ALA A 4 8.97 59.85 30.28
C ALA A 4 8.04 58.89 29.55
N LEU A 5 7.72 59.23 28.30
CA LEU A 5 6.96 58.39 27.39
C LEU A 5 7.95 57.45 26.68
N LEU A 6 7.93 56.15 27.04
CA LEU A 6 8.66 55.14 26.31
C LEU A 6 7.85 54.76 25.07
N ALA A 7 8.25 55.27 23.92
CA ALA A 7 7.74 54.76 22.64
C ALA A 7 8.50 53.47 22.28
N LEU A 8 7.84 52.31 22.45
CA LEU A 8 8.33 51.03 22.03
C LEU A 8 8.13 50.87 20.51
N LEU A 9 9.22 51.06 19.77
CA LEU A 9 9.22 50.93 18.31
C LEU A 9 9.25 49.41 17.96
N CYS A 10 8.11 48.79 17.74
CA CYS A 10 8.02 47.46 17.19
C CYS A 10 8.41 47.47 15.70
N LEU A 11 9.68 47.19 15.43
CA LEU A 11 10.15 46.96 14.08
C LEU A 11 9.69 45.57 13.65
N LEU A 12 8.57 45.51 12.93
CA LEU A 12 8.11 44.30 12.24
C LEU A 12 9.12 43.99 11.12
N LEU A 13 10.02 43.06 11.36
CA LEU A 13 10.84 42.39 10.34
C LEU A 13 9.90 41.56 9.46
N ALA A 14 9.36 42.19 8.39
CA ALA A 14 8.73 41.49 7.30
C ALA A 14 9.83 40.71 6.54
N ALA A 15 10.09 39.48 6.95
CA ALA A 15 10.89 38.56 6.16
C ALA A 15 10.16 38.33 4.82
N PRO A 16 10.83 38.48 3.67
CA PRO A 16 10.22 38.12 2.41
C PRO A 16 9.88 36.62 2.47
N MET A 17 8.57 36.26 2.40
CA MET A 17 8.16 34.90 2.13
C MET A 17 8.66 34.59 0.71
N SER A 18 9.80 33.92 0.63
CA SER A 18 10.25 33.34 -0.62
C SER A 18 9.18 32.34 -1.06
N ASN A 19 8.40 32.68 -2.09
CA ASN A 19 7.63 31.69 -2.80
C ASN A 19 8.64 30.72 -3.41
N VAL A 20 8.90 29.61 -2.72
CA VAL A 20 9.53 28.46 -3.34
C VAL A 20 8.50 27.96 -4.34
N PRO A 21 8.76 28.05 -5.67
CA PRO A 21 7.88 27.40 -6.61
C PRO A 21 7.83 25.93 -6.21
N ALA A 22 6.63 25.40 -5.93
CA ALA A 22 6.44 23.97 -5.91
C ALA A 22 6.95 23.48 -7.27
N ALA A 23 8.04 22.70 -7.28
CA ALA A 23 8.45 22.00 -8.47
C ALA A 23 7.20 21.24 -8.93
N ASP A 24 6.85 21.35 -10.22
CA ASP A 24 5.79 20.53 -10.80
C ASP A 24 6.18 19.07 -10.55
N GLU A 25 5.64 18.49 -9.47
CA GLU A 25 5.87 17.09 -9.17
C GLU A 25 5.26 16.27 -10.31
N ASP A 26 6.03 15.34 -10.86
CA ASP A 26 5.54 14.45 -11.90
C ASP A 26 4.31 13.69 -11.38
N PRO A 27 3.12 13.90 -11.97
CA PRO A 27 1.88 13.32 -11.48
C PRO A 27 1.92 11.78 -11.45
N ASN A 28 2.79 11.16 -12.26
CA ASN A 28 2.98 9.72 -12.25
C ASN A 28 3.63 9.20 -10.97
N LEU A 29 4.43 10.02 -10.28
CA LEU A 29 5.00 9.61 -8.98
C LEU A 29 3.90 9.38 -7.94
N LEU A 30 2.87 10.24 -7.90
CA LEU A 30 1.72 10.05 -7.01
C LEU A 30 0.98 8.73 -7.32
N LEU A 31 0.84 8.36 -8.60
CA LEU A 31 0.22 7.10 -8.99
C LEU A 31 1.04 5.89 -8.51
N ILE A 32 2.37 5.98 -8.65
CA ILE A 32 3.30 4.95 -8.17
C ILE A 32 3.19 4.81 -6.65
N GLU A 33 3.25 5.91 -5.91
CA GLU A 33 3.14 5.94 -4.45
C GLU A 33 1.78 5.39 -3.97
N ALA A 34 0.69 5.74 -4.65
CA ALA A 34 -0.64 5.25 -4.30
C ALA A 34 -0.75 3.72 -4.37
N ARG A 35 -0.25 3.09 -5.46
CA ARG A 35 -0.28 1.62 -5.57
C ARG A 35 0.69 0.94 -4.62
N GLN A 36 1.86 1.55 -4.35
CA GLN A 36 2.81 1.05 -3.36
C GLN A 36 2.22 1.11 -1.94
N GLY A 37 1.58 2.22 -1.58
CA GLY A 37 0.88 2.35 -0.30
C GLY A 37 -0.23 1.32 -0.12
N GLU A 38 -0.95 0.99 -1.18
CA GLU A 38 -1.95 -0.10 -1.13
C GLU A 38 -1.29 -1.47 -0.91
N MET A 39 -0.16 -1.76 -1.55
CA MET A 39 0.62 -2.98 -1.32
C MET A 39 1.16 -3.05 0.11
N GLU A 40 1.58 -1.93 0.70
CA GLU A 40 2.00 -1.86 2.10
C GLU A 40 0.84 -2.17 3.06
N LEU A 41 -0.36 -1.65 2.80
CA LEU A 41 -1.56 -1.96 3.61
C LEU A 41 -1.94 -3.44 3.52
N ARG A 42 -1.80 -4.06 2.34
CA ARG A 42 -1.95 -5.52 2.18
C ARG A 42 -0.93 -6.28 3.01
N SER A 43 0.34 -5.90 2.92
CA SER A 43 1.43 -6.52 3.68
C SER A 43 1.24 -6.36 5.19
N PHE A 44 0.88 -5.16 5.66
CA PHE A 44 0.56 -4.88 7.06
C PHE A 44 -0.56 -5.78 7.60
N SER A 45 -1.58 -6.04 6.78
CA SER A 45 -2.72 -6.87 7.18
C SER A 45 -2.41 -8.37 7.07
N ALA A 46 -1.67 -8.80 6.06
CA ALA A 46 -1.36 -10.22 5.83
C ALA A 46 -0.22 -10.73 6.72
N GLY A 47 0.79 -9.92 7.01
CA GLY A 47 1.98 -10.33 7.75
C GLY A 47 1.67 -11.03 9.08
N PRO A 48 0.90 -10.43 9.99
CA PRO A 48 0.55 -11.09 11.26
C PRO A 48 -0.24 -12.39 11.07
N LEU A 49 -1.08 -12.50 10.03
CA LEU A 49 -1.80 -13.74 9.71
C LEU A 49 -0.83 -14.88 9.35
N PHE A 50 0.21 -14.57 8.56
CA PHE A 50 1.27 -15.53 8.27
C PHE A 50 2.07 -15.91 9.51
N TYR A 51 2.41 -14.96 10.39
CA TYR A 51 3.10 -15.23 11.65
C TYR A 51 2.27 -16.10 12.60
N MET A 52 0.96 -15.84 12.72
CA MET A 52 0.05 -16.68 13.48
C MET A 52 0.01 -18.12 12.92
N ALA A 53 -0.12 -18.26 11.60
CA ALA A 53 -0.20 -19.57 10.94
C ALA A 53 1.08 -20.39 11.12
N LYS A 54 2.25 -19.74 11.09
CA LYS A 54 3.55 -20.36 11.33
C LYS A 54 3.83 -20.66 12.81
N GLY A 55 3.07 -20.06 13.74
CA GLY A 55 3.30 -20.17 15.18
C GLY A 55 4.40 -19.22 15.69
N GLU A 56 4.80 -18.25 14.90
CA GLU A 56 5.76 -17.18 15.25
C GLU A 56 5.08 -16.05 16.06
N MET A 57 3.75 -16.05 16.07
CA MET A 57 2.89 -15.17 16.87
C MET A 57 1.75 -16.01 17.44
N PRO A 58 1.30 -15.77 18.71
CA PRO A 58 0.11 -16.40 19.25
C PRO A 58 -1.11 -16.11 18.37
N TYR A 59 -1.93 -17.12 18.10
CA TYR A 59 -3.18 -16.95 17.40
C TYR A 59 -4.20 -16.18 18.26
N ASP A 60 -4.75 -15.13 17.70
CA ASP A 60 -5.88 -14.37 18.25
C ASP A 60 -7.00 -14.32 17.20
N ALA A 61 -8.15 -14.89 17.55
CA ALA A 61 -9.27 -15.04 16.63
C ALA A 61 -9.87 -13.70 16.19
N GLU A 62 -9.98 -12.74 17.12
CA GLU A 62 -10.53 -11.42 16.83
C GLU A 62 -9.58 -10.62 15.93
N GLN A 63 -8.29 -10.64 16.25
CA GLN A 63 -7.27 -9.98 15.43
C GLN A 63 -7.18 -10.61 14.04
N ALA A 64 -7.19 -11.94 13.94
CA ALA A 64 -7.15 -12.63 12.66
C ALA A 64 -8.36 -12.29 11.78
N ALA A 65 -9.55 -12.26 12.35
CA ALA A 65 -10.75 -11.84 11.64
C ALA A 65 -10.67 -10.38 11.16
N LYS A 66 -10.20 -9.46 12.00
CA LYS A 66 -10.03 -8.04 11.63
C LYS A 66 -9.03 -7.85 10.51
N LEU A 67 -7.87 -8.50 10.58
CA LEU A 67 -6.81 -8.39 9.57
C LEU A 67 -7.27 -8.96 8.22
N ALA A 68 -7.92 -10.11 8.23
CA ALA A 68 -8.47 -10.70 7.01
C ALA A 68 -9.60 -9.83 6.42
N ASN A 69 -10.42 -9.20 7.26
CA ASN A 69 -11.42 -8.24 6.81
C ASN A 69 -10.79 -6.96 6.22
N ASN A 70 -9.66 -6.48 6.75
CA ASN A 70 -8.93 -5.35 6.16
C ASN A 70 -8.53 -5.66 4.71
N LEU A 71 -7.98 -6.86 4.45
CA LEU A 71 -7.65 -7.29 3.08
C LEU A 71 -8.90 -7.28 2.18
N LYS A 72 -10.05 -7.75 2.70
CA LYS A 72 -11.31 -7.73 1.97
C LYS A 72 -11.81 -6.32 1.68
N VAL A 73 -11.63 -5.37 2.61
CA VAL A 73 -11.98 -3.95 2.40
C VAL A 73 -11.07 -3.33 1.34
N LEU A 74 -9.77 -3.66 1.33
CA LEU A 74 -8.83 -3.17 0.31
C LEU A 74 -9.22 -3.61 -1.11
N LEU A 75 -9.91 -4.74 -1.29
CA LEU A 75 -10.44 -5.14 -2.60
C LEU A 75 -11.53 -4.19 -3.15
N GLN A 76 -12.11 -3.35 -2.30
CA GLN A 76 -13.18 -2.41 -2.68
C GLN A 76 -12.64 -1.04 -3.11
N LEU A 77 -11.33 -0.80 -2.96
CA LEU A 77 -10.73 0.45 -3.39
C LEU A 77 -10.69 0.52 -4.92
N ASP A 78 -11.22 1.60 -5.47
CA ASP A 78 -11.02 1.92 -6.88
C ASP A 78 -9.64 2.57 -7.06
N ILE A 79 -8.64 1.73 -7.25
CA ILE A 79 -7.24 2.13 -7.41
C ILE A 79 -6.75 1.92 -8.86
N GLY A 80 -7.64 1.60 -9.78
CA GLY A 80 -7.29 1.33 -11.17
C GLY A 80 -6.46 2.44 -11.82
N ALA A 81 -6.77 3.70 -11.51
CA ALA A 81 -6.01 4.86 -12.01
C ALA A 81 -4.53 4.86 -11.60
N ALA A 82 -4.17 4.28 -10.47
CA ALA A 82 -2.78 4.18 -10.00
C ALA A 82 -1.92 3.21 -10.84
N TRP A 83 -2.55 2.43 -11.71
CA TRP A 83 -1.91 1.52 -12.66
C TRP A 83 -1.89 2.08 -14.09
N ALA A 84 -1.67 3.40 -14.23
CA ALA A 84 -1.56 4.05 -15.53
C ALA A 84 -0.39 3.48 -16.34
N ALA A 85 -0.59 3.27 -17.65
CA ALA A 85 0.48 2.82 -18.55
C ALA A 85 1.63 3.84 -18.58
N GLY A 86 2.86 3.34 -18.69
CA GLY A 86 4.05 4.19 -18.68
C GLY A 86 4.55 4.55 -17.28
N THR A 87 4.03 3.93 -16.22
CA THR A 87 4.51 4.10 -14.84
C THR A 87 5.31 2.88 -14.34
N GLY A 88 5.88 2.09 -15.25
CA GLY A 88 6.74 0.94 -14.95
C GLY A 88 8.18 1.31 -14.60
N ASN A 89 8.95 0.30 -14.18
CA ASN A 89 10.35 0.45 -13.81
C ASN A 89 11.26 0.86 -14.97
N ASP A 90 10.85 0.61 -16.23
CA ASP A 90 11.53 1.06 -17.44
C ASP A 90 11.50 2.60 -17.60
N LYS A 91 10.49 3.27 -17.07
CA LYS A 91 10.35 4.73 -17.07
C LYS A 91 10.72 5.38 -15.73
N TYR A 92 10.53 4.66 -14.65
CA TYR A 92 10.76 5.12 -13.28
C TYR A 92 11.71 4.18 -12.52
N PRO A 93 12.96 4.01 -13.01
CA PRO A 93 13.94 3.13 -12.37
C PRO A 93 14.22 3.59 -10.92
N GLY A 94 14.24 2.65 -9.98
CA GLY A 94 14.45 2.94 -8.56
C GLY A 94 13.27 3.62 -7.85
N LYS A 95 12.16 3.88 -8.56
CA LYS A 95 10.91 4.39 -7.96
C LYS A 95 9.84 3.32 -7.88
N THR A 96 9.89 2.32 -8.73
CA THR A 96 8.95 1.20 -8.76
C THR A 96 9.64 -0.04 -9.31
N GLU A 97 9.17 -1.20 -8.90
CA GLU A 97 9.59 -2.52 -9.39
C GLU A 97 8.54 -3.12 -10.35
N ALA A 98 7.47 -2.38 -10.66
CA ALA A 98 6.43 -2.81 -11.56
C ALA A 98 6.97 -2.94 -12.98
N LYS A 99 6.95 -4.16 -13.54
CA LYS A 99 7.45 -4.45 -14.88
C LYS A 99 6.48 -3.98 -15.97
N PRO A 100 6.95 -3.56 -17.16
CA PRO A 100 6.10 -3.11 -18.28
C PRO A 100 5.10 -4.16 -18.73
N GLU A 101 5.36 -5.44 -18.45
CA GLU A 101 4.51 -6.57 -18.79
C GLU A 101 3.12 -6.45 -18.16
N ILE A 102 2.95 -5.77 -17.03
CA ILE A 102 1.66 -5.47 -16.41
C ILE A 102 0.67 -4.89 -17.42
N TRP A 103 1.16 -4.03 -18.32
CA TRP A 103 0.31 -3.34 -19.30
C TRP A 103 0.27 -4.03 -20.65
N SER A 104 1.33 -4.74 -21.03
CA SER A 104 1.40 -5.45 -22.33
C SER A 104 0.71 -6.81 -22.30
N THR A 105 0.58 -7.44 -21.12
CA THR A 105 -0.09 -8.73 -20.92
C THR A 105 -1.32 -8.58 -20.01
N TYR A 106 -2.11 -7.54 -20.20
CA TYR A 106 -3.25 -7.20 -19.33
C TYR A 106 -4.19 -8.37 -18.98
N PRO A 107 -4.54 -9.30 -19.90
CA PRO A 107 -5.36 -10.45 -19.51
C PRO A 107 -4.75 -11.27 -18.38
N GLU A 108 -3.42 -11.47 -18.39
CA GLU A 108 -2.71 -12.27 -17.39
C GLU A 108 -2.70 -11.58 -16.02
N VAL A 109 -2.37 -10.28 -15.97
CA VAL A 109 -2.39 -9.53 -14.69
C VAL A 109 -3.78 -9.47 -14.08
N ALA A 110 -4.83 -9.45 -14.89
CA ALA A 110 -6.22 -9.48 -14.42
C ALA A 110 -6.58 -10.83 -13.79
N GLU A 111 -6.06 -11.95 -14.32
CA GLU A 111 -6.26 -13.27 -13.70
C GLU A 111 -5.59 -13.34 -12.32
N HIS A 112 -4.35 -12.88 -12.15
CA HIS A 112 -3.72 -12.78 -10.83
C HIS A 112 -4.51 -11.91 -9.85
N GLY A 113 -5.11 -10.83 -10.34
CA GLY A 113 -6.03 -10.01 -9.53
C GLY A 113 -7.25 -10.79 -9.03
N LYS A 114 -7.83 -11.64 -9.87
CA LYS A 114 -8.96 -12.52 -9.49
C LYS A 114 -8.52 -13.61 -8.51
N GLU A 115 -7.37 -14.23 -8.73
CA GLU A 115 -6.81 -15.24 -7.82
C GLU A 115 -6.59 -14.64 -6.42
N TYR A 116 -6.00 -13.45 -6.35
CA TYR A 116 -5.84 -12.74 -5.09
C TYR A 116 -7.16 -12.43 -4.41
N ALA A 117 -8.14 -11.90 -5.15
CA ALA A 117 -9.46 -11.59 -4.61
C ALA A 117 -10.18 -12.83 -4.07
N ASN A 118 -10.09 -13.96 -4.77
CA ASN A 118 -10.64 -15.23 -4.31
C ASN A 118 -9.96 -15.71 -3.02
N ALA A 119 -8.62 -15.69 -2.97
CA ALA A 119 -7.86 -16.11 -1.80
C ALA A 119 -8.18 -15.25 -0.57
N VAL A 120 -8.30 -13.93 -0.75
CA VAL A 120 -8.72 -13.00 0.33
C VAL A 120 -10.12 -13.34 0.84
N ASN A 121 -11.08 -13.56 -0.05
CA ASN A 121 -12.45 -13.86 0.35
C ASN A 121 -12.55 -15.20 1.09
N GLU A 122 -11.84 -16.23 0.62
CA GLU A 122 -11.79 -17.52 1.30
C GLU A 122 -11.14 -17.42 2.69
N LEU A 123 -10.02 -16.69 2.80
CA LEU A 123 -9.34 -16.46 4.07
C LEU A 123 -10.22 -15.68 5.05
N ALA A 124 -10.85 -14.59 4.60
CA ALA A 124 -11.71 -13.75 5.43
C ALA A 124 -12.92 -14.50 6.00
N ALA A 125 -13.41 -15.50 5.29
CA ALA A 125 -14.52 -16.35 5.76
C ALA A 125 -14.15 -17.23 6.96
N VAL A 126 -12.86 -17.52 7.18
CA VAL A 126 -12.44 -18.53 8.17
C VAL A 126 -11.35 -18.06 9.15
N ALA A 127 -10.69 -16.93 8.91
CA ALA A 127 -9.52 -16.52 9.68
C ALA A 127 -9.76 -16.42 11.20
N GLY A 128 -10.97 -16.06 11.62
CA GLY A 128 -11.38 -15.99 13.04
C GLY A 128 -11.88 -17.30 13.63
N ASN A 129 -11.98 -18.39 12.86
CA ASN A 129 -12.62 -19.64 13.29
C ASN A 129 -11.63 -20.68 13.88
N GLY A 130 -10.43 -20.26 14.26
CA GLY A 130 -9.39 -21.10 14.83
C GLY A 130 -8.13 -21.18 13.97
N LEU A 131 -7.01 -21.52 14.62
CA LEU A 131 -5.69 -21.58 13.97
C LEU A 131 -5.66 -22.53 12.77
N ASP A 132 -6.31 -23.68 12.89
CA ASP A 132 -6.32 -24.67 11.80
C ASP A 132 -7.16 -24.16 10.59
N ALA A 133 -8.24 -23.41 10.85
CA ALA A 133 -9.02 -22.79 9.81
C ALA A 133 -8.18 -21.71 9.09
N LEU A 134 -7.46 -20.85 9.83
CA LEU A 134 -6.52 -19.88 9.26
C LEU A 134 -5.46 -20.59 8.39
N ARG A 135 -4.81 -21.63 8.93
CA ARG A 135 -3.79 -22.40 8.22
C ARG A 135 -4.28 -23.02 6.93
N SER A 136 -5.55 -23.46 6.90
CA SER A 136 -6.13 -24.11 5.71
C SER A 136 -6.25 -23.18 4.51
N LYS A 137 -6.25 -21.84 4.71
CA LYS A 137 -6.49 -20.85 3.64
C LYS A 137 -5.36 -19.86 3.41
N ILE A 138 -4.48 -19.64 4.40
CA ILE A 138 -3.42 -18.62 4.30
C ILE A 138 -2.40 -18.94 3.20
N GLY A 139 -2.17 -20.23 2.91
CA GLY A 139 -1.29 -20.67 1.82
C GLY A 139 -1.74 -20.14 0.47
N GLY A 140 -3.04 -20.23 0.16
CA GLY A 140 -3.59 -19.69 -1.08
C GLY A 140 -3.40 -18.18 -1.25
N LEU A 141 -3.47 -17.40 -0.14
CA LEU A 141 -3.12 -15.99 -0.20
C LEU A 141 -1.64 -15.78 -0.55
N GLY A 142 -0.74 -16.56 0.06
CA GLY A 142 0.69 -16.51 -0.23
C GLY A 142 1.00 -16.83 -1.69
N ASP A 143 0.39 -17.87 -2.22
CA ASP A 143 0.57 -18.31 -3.61
C ASP A 143 0.06 -17.24 -4.59
N ALA A 144 -1.09 -16.63 -4.33
CA ALA A 144 -1.64 -15.56 -5.17
C ALA A 144 -0.73 -14.31 -5.18
N CYS A 145 -0.20 -13.90 -4.01
CA CYS A 145 0.75 -12.80 -3.93
C CYS A 145 2.03 -13.13 -4.71
N LYS A 146 2.57 -14.33 -4.48
CA LYS A 146 3.82 -14.76 -5.10
C LYS A 146 3.71 -14.88 -6.62
N GLY A 147 2.63 -15.46 -7.13
CA GLY A 147 2.43 -15.64 -8.58
C GLY A 147 2.49 -14.31 -9.32
N CYS A 148 1.71 -13.32 -8.89
CA CYS A 148 1.75 -11.99 -9.50
C CYS A 148 3.13 -11.33 -9.39
N HIS A 149 3.80 -11.43 -8.23
CA HIS A 149 5.13 -10.84 -8.03
C HIS A 149 6.21 -11.54 -8.84
N ASP A 150 6.15 -12.84 -9.05
CA ASP A 150 7.13 -13.56 -9.88
C ASP A 150 7.09 -13.09 -11.33
N ASP A 151 5.91 -12.78 -11.86
CA ASP A 151 5.72 -12.41 -13.25
C ASP A 151 5.91 -10.90 -13.48
N PHE A 152 5.40 -10.07 -12.58
CA PHE A 152 5.19 -8.64 -12.81
C PHE A 152 5.99 -7.70 -11.90
N ARG A 153 6.73 -8.22 -10.94
CA ARG A 153 7.63 -7.45 -10.08
C ARG A 153 9.09 -7.76 -10.42
N GLU A 154 9.92 -6.72 -10.55
CA GLU A 154 11.37 -6.89 -10.66
C GLU A 154 11.93 -7.48 -9.37
N LYS A 155 12.85 -8.44 -9.49
CA LYS A 155 13.54 -9.04 -8.34
C LYS A 155 14.75 -8.19 -7.99
N GLU A 156 14.91 -7.90 -6.71
CA GLU A 156 16.11 -7.29 -6.16
C GLU A 156 17.35 -8.20 -6.31
#